data_5431dd004b4d4bc98a4fb31138fd4dad
#
_entry.id   5431dd004b4d4bc98a4fb31138fd4dad
#
_cell.length_a   1.000
_cell.length_b   1.000
_cell.length_c   1.000
_cell.angle_alpha   90.00
_cell.angle_beta   90.00
_cell.angle_gamma   90.00
#
_symmetry.space_group_name_H-M   'P 1'
#
loop_
_entity.id
_entity.type
_entity.pdbx_description
1 polymer ?
#
loop_
_entity_poly.entity_id
_entity_poly.type
_entity_poly.pdbx_seq_one_letter_code
_entity_poly.pdbx_strand_id
1 'polypeptide(L)'
;MFIEQLPSSLAEIPKTAMILAAGHGRRMLPLTERIPKPMLVILGKTILDRSIDNLFCVGVTKIIINVSHLASVIVEHVGARKDDRIILSEEELPLETGGGVMNALPHLGKEPFFIINGDSVWVDGMKNTLMHLAEKWNSNHMDALLMLTPTVKAENFDGFGDFFMNQDGILSRRKEKM
;
A
#
# COMPACT_ATOMS: atom_id res chain seq x y z
N MET A 1 13.98 22.46 32.37
CA MET A 1 12.85 22.93 31.51
C MET A 1 13.25 22.58 30.10
N PHE A 2 12.88 21.36 29.65
CA PHE A 2 13.16 20.89 28.28
C PHE A 2 12.10 21.51 27.37
N ILE A 3 12.51 22.44 26.52
CA ILE A 3 11.68 22.93 25.43
C ILE A 3 11.77 21.82 24.38
N GLU A 4 10.74 20.97 24.29
CA GLU A 4 10.51 20.13 23.13
C GLU A 4 10.43 21.05 21.90
N GLN A 5 11.43 20.95 21.03
CA GLN A 5 11.40 21.62 19.74
C GLN A 5 10.20 21.04 18.97
N LEU A 6 9.18 21.85 18.80
CA LEU A 6 8.10 21.57 17.88
C LEU A 6 8.70 21.25 16.50
N PRO A 7 8.30 20.15 15.83
CA PRO A 7 8.80 19.84 14.50
C PRO A 7 8.43 20.98 13.55
N SER A 8 9.43 21.70 13.09
CA SER A 8 9.32 22.88 12.25
C SER A 8 9.24 22.51 10.76
N SER A 9 8.36 21.61 10.38
CA SER A 9 7.76 21.53 9.04
C SER A 9 6.58 20.59 9.10
N LEU A 10 5.45 20.99 8.55
CA LEU A 10 4.37 20.07 8.20
C LEU A 10 5.01 18.99 7.32
N ALA A 11 4.97 17.73 7.79
CA ALA A 11 5.54 16.60 7.05
C ALA A 11 4.97 16.63 5.63
N GLU A 12 5.84 16.61 4.64
CA GLU A 12 5.39 16.67 3.25
C GLU A 12 4.80 15.33 2.87
N ILE A 13 3.51 15.31 2.59
CA ILE A 13 2.80 14.10 2.15
C ILE A 13 3.29 13.71 0.76
N PRO A 14 3.74 12.45 0.56
CA PRO A 14 4.09 11.95 -0.76
C PRO A 14 2.98 12.20 -1.78
N LYS A 15 3.31 12.77 -2.94
CA LYS A 15 2.33 13.11 -3.97
C LYS A 15 1.96 11.95 -4.86
N THR A 16 2.75 10.88 -4.81
CA THR A 16 2.58 9.68 -5.62
C THR A 16 2.34 8.47 -4.71
N ALA A 17 1.49 7.56 -5.18
CA ALA A 17 1.25 6.27 -4.52
C ALA A 17 1.15 5.15 -5.54
N MET A 18 1.45 3.92 -5.11
CA MET A 18 1.20 2.70 -5.87
C MET A 18 0.25 1.79 -5.09
N ILE A 19 -0.74 1.22 -5.78
CA ILE A 19 -1.61 0.17 -5.24
C ILE A 19 -1.25 -1.13 -5.95
N LEU A 20 -0.87 -2.15 -5.18
CA LEU A 20 -0.50 -3.47 -5.68
C LEU A 20 -1.77 -4.31 -5.91
N ALA A 21 -2.17 -4.47 -7.18
CA ALA A 21 -3.43 -5.12 -7.55
C ALA A 21 -3.29 -6.30 -8.54
N ALA A 22 -2.05 -6.69 -8.91
CA ALA A 22 -1.78 -7.73 -9.91
C ALA A 22 -1.88 -9.17 -9.38
N GLY A 23 -2.14 -9.38 -8.08
CA GLY A 23 -2.13 -10.70 -7.44
C GLY A 23 -3.29 -11.61 -7.83
N HIS A 24 -3.04 -12.93 -7.90
CA HIS A 24 -4.05 -13.95 -8.26
C HIS A 24 -5.18 -14.16 -7.22
N GLY A 25 -4.98 -13.79 -5.96
CA GLY A 25 -6.00 -13.98 -4.92
C GLY A 25 -6.35 -15.44 -4.59
N ARG A 26 -5.51 -16.43 -4.92
CA ARG A 26 -5.79 -17.88 -4.83
C ARG A 26 -6.34 -18.36 -3.49
N ARG A 27 -5.92 -17.76 -2.39
CA ARG A 27 -6.38 -18.11 -1.03
C ARG A 27 -7.85 -17.78 -0.76
N MET A 28 -8.48 -16.97 -1.63
CA MET A 28 -9.87 -16.54 -1.50
C MET A 28 -10.81 -17.19 -2.52
N LEU A 29 -10.37 -18.23 -3.22
CA LEU A 29 -11.27 -19.00 -4.08
C LEU A 29 -12.42 -19.61 -3.26
N PRO A 30 -13.64 -19.67 -3.82
CA PRO A 30 -14.02 -19.31 -5.21
C PRO A 30 -14.34 -17.80 -5.43
N LEU A 31 -14.28 -16.94 -4.40
CA LEU A 31 -14.67 -15.52 -4.50
C LEU A 31 -13.84 -14.77 -5.55
N THR A 32 -12.59 -15.16 -5.72
CA THR A 32 -11.64 -14.50 -6.63
C THR A 32 -11.49 -15.21 -7.98
N GLU A 33 -12.40 -16.12 -8.31
CA GLU A 33 -12.37 -16.81 -9.61
C GLU A 33 -12.62 -15.87 -10.80
N ARG A 34 -13.51 -14.90 -10.62
CA ARG A 34 -13.94 -13.95 -11.67
C ARG A 34 -13.77 -12.49 -11.28
N ILE A 35 -13.39 -12.22 -10.04
CA ILE A 35 -13.27 -10.88 -9.49
C ILE A 35 -11.89 -10.76 -8.84
N PRO A 36 -11.01 -9.84 -9.29
CA PRO A 36 -9.72 -9.63 -8.63
C PRO A 36 -9.93 -9.23 -7.17
N LYS A 37 -9.08 -9.69 -6.27
CA LYS A 37 -9.21 -9.46 -4.83
C LYS A 37 -9.43 -7.98 -4.45
N PRO A 38 -8.76 -6.98 -5.07
CA PRO A 38 -9.01 -5.56 -4.81
C PRO A 38 -10.42 -5.08 -5.16
N MET A 39 -11.12 -5.82 -6.02
CA MET A 39 -12.49 -5.51 -6.45
C MET A 39 -13.57 -6.13 -5.57
N LEU A 40 -13.20 -6.91 -4.55
CA LEU A 40 -14.16 -7.41 -3.57
C LEU A 40 -14.81 -6.24 -2.82
N VAL A 41 -16.14 -6.33 -2.66
CA VAL A 41 -16.95 -5.29 -2.03
C VAL A 41 -17.07 -5.54 -0.52
N ILE A 42 -16.68 -4.56 0.28
CA ILE A 42 -16.83 -4.55 1.74
C ILE A 42 -17.66 -3.32 2.12
N LEU A 43 -18.80 -3.53 2.76
CA LEU A 43 -19.71 -2.44 3.17
C LEU A 43 -20.03 -1.47 2.00
N GLY A 44 -20.42 -2.04 0.85
CA GLY A 44 -20.90 -1.27 -0.31
C GLY A 44 -19.83 -0.60 -1.18
N LYS A 45 -18.52 -0.82 -0.90
CA LYS A 45 -17.42 -0.21 -1.64
C LYS A 45 -16.29 -1.21 -1.88
N THR A 46 -15.66 -1.18 -3.06
CA THR A 46 -14.52 -2.07 -3.34
C THR A 46 -13.33 -1.74 -2.44
N ILE A 47 -12.46 -2.73 -2.19
CA ILE A 47 -11.22 -2.50 -1.46
C ILE A 47 -10.35 -1.47 -2.22
N LEU A 48 -10.32 -1.59 -3.54
CA LEU A 48 -9.58 -0.68 -4.42
C LEU A 48 -10.06 0.77 -4.26
N ASP A 49 -11.38 1.02 -4.32
CA ASP A 49 -11.92 2.38 -4.17
C ASP A 49 -11.64 2.97 -2.80
N ARG A 50 -11.66 2.14 -1.74
CA ARG A 50 -11.28 2.59 -0.39
C ARG A 50 -9.84 3.08 -0.36
N SER A 51 -8.93 2.31 -0.96
CA SER A 51 -7.50 2.68 -1.02
C SER A 51 -7.29 3.95 -1.84
N ILE A 52 -7.94 4.08 -3.00
CA ILE A 52 -7.87 5.28 -3.86
C ILE A 52 -8.37 6.51 -3.09
N ASP A 53 -9.54 6.42 -2.48
CA ASP A 53 -10.13 7.58 -1.81
C ASP A 53 -9.35 7.97 -0.55
N ASN A 54 -8.81 7.01 0.21
CA ASN A 54 -7.93 7.31 1.35
C ASN A 54 -6.65 8.04 0.92
N LEU A 55 -6.04 7.61 -0.21
CA LEU A 55 -4.86 8.28 -0.76
C LEU A 55 -5.16 9.70 -1.22
N PHE A 56 -6.25 9.92 -1.95
CA PHE A 56 -6.65 11.26 -2.37
C PHE A 56 -7.02 12.15 -1.18
N CYS A 57 -7.67 11.58 -0.16
CA CYS A 57 -8.05 12.33 1.06
C CYS A 57 -6.84 12.92 1.78
N VAL A 58 -5.69 12.25 1.79
CA VAL A 58 -4.46 12.76 2.41
C VAL A 58 -3.62 13.65 1.49
N GLY A 59 -4.03 13.88 0.25
CA GLY A 59 -3.37 14.82 -0.66
C GLY A 59 -2.40 14.17 -1.66
N VAL A 60 -2.47 12.85 -1.86
CA VAL A 60 -1.84 12.18 -3.02
C VAL A 60 -2.48 12.71 -4.29
N THR A 61 -1.68 13.00 -5.32
CA THR A 61 -2.15 13.59 -6.58
C THR A 61 -1.99 12.66 -7.77
N LYS A 62 -1.27 11.55 -7.61
CA LYS A 62 -1.07 10.55 -8.65
C LYS A 62 -1.04 9.14 -8.05
N ILE A 63 -1.83 8.23 -8.59
CA ILE A 63 -1.89 6.84 -8.16
C ILE A 63 -1.54 5.93 -9.34
N ILE A 64 -0.62 5.02 -9.13
CA ILE A 64 -0.29 3.95 -10.07
C ILE A 64 -0.91 2.65 -9.54
N ILE A 65 -1.61 1.91 -10.38
CA ILE A 65 -2.21 0.62 -10.03
C ILE A 65 -1.63 -0.43 -10.98
N ASN A 66 -0.88 -1.40 -10.46
CA ASN A 66 -0.44 -2.51 -11.31
C ASN A 66 -1.56 -3.54 -11.46
N VAL A 67 -1.70 -4.06 -12.66
CA VAL A 67 -2.73 -5.03 -13.03
C VAL A 67 -2.15 -6.16 -13.86
N SER A 68 -2.63 -7.38 -13.67
CA SER A 68 -2.25 -8.57 -14.43
C SER A 68 -3.43 -9.54 -14.52
N HIS A 69 -3.56 -10.46 -13.56
CA HIS A 69 -4.67 -11.40 -13.51
C HIS A 69 -6.03 -10.69 -13.42
N LEU A 70 -6.94 -11.00 -14.33
CA LEU A 70 -8.26 -10.35 -14.45
C LEU A 70 -8.16 -8.82 -14.61
N ALA A 71 -7.10 -8.34 -15.28
CA ALA A 71 -6.82 -6.92 -15.48
C ALA A 71 -8.02 -6.16 -16.05
N SER A 72 -8.76 -6.73 -16.99
CA SER A 72 -9.92 -6.08 -17.64
C SER A 72 -10.97 -5.57 -16.66
N VAL A 73 -11.19 -6.29 -15.55
CA VAL A 73 -12.16 -5.90 -14.50
C VAL A 73 -11.71 -4.60 -13.81
N ILE A 74 -10.42 -4.48 -13.49
CA ILE A 74 -9.87 -3.26 -12.86
C ILE A 74 -9.82 -2.12 -13.88
N VAL A 75 -9.38 -2.41 -15.12
CA VAL A 75 -9.30 -1.43 -16.22
C VAL A 75 -10.67 -0.77 -16.46
N GLU A 76 -11.73 -1.59 -16.60
CA GLU A 76 -13.09 -1.10 -16.80
C GLU A 76 -13.57 -0.26 -15.62
N HIS A 77 -13.36 -0.75 -14.38
CA HIS A 77 -13.78 -0.07 -13.17
C HIS A 77 -13.09 1.29 -13.00
N VAL A 78 -11.76 1.33 -13.15
CA VAL A 78 -10.97 2.56 -13.05
C VAL A 78 -11.31 3.52 -14.20
N GLY A 79 -11.50 2.99 -15.42
CA GLY A 79 -11.91 3.79 -16.59
C GLY A 79 -13.26 4.50 -16.38
N ALA A 80 -14.21 3.85 -15.68
CA ALA A 80 -15.49 4.46 -15.33
C ALA A 80 -15.38 5.66 -14.38
N ARG A 81 -14.30 5.75 -13.58
CA ARG A 81 -14.04 6.91 -12.70
C ARG A 81 -13.68 8.18 -13.46
N LYS A 82 -13.13 8.05 -14.67
CA LYS A 82 -12.68 9.19 -15.52
C LYS A 82 -11.74 10.14 -14.75
N ASP A 83 -10.79 9.59 -13.98
CA ASP A 83 -9.87 10.34 -13.14
C ASP A 83 -8.45 10.17 -13.69
N ASP A 84 -7.93 11.20 -14.36
CA ASP A 84 -6.62 11.21 -15.02
C ASP A 84 -5.43 11.11 -14.05
N ARG A 85 -5.69 11.21 -12.75
CA ARG A 85 -4.67 11.01 -11.71
C ARG A 85 -4.34 9.54 -11.47
N ILE A 86 -5.12 8.62 -12.05
CA ILE A 86 -4.92 7.17 -11.91
C ILE A 86 -4.30 6.62 -13.19
N ILE A 87 -3.15 5.98 -13.05
CA ILE A 87 -2.40 5.35 -14.14
C ILE A 87 -2.38 3.84 -13.91
N LEU A 88 -2.68 3.06 -14.93
CA LEU A 88 -2.57 1.62 -14.90
C LEU A 88 -1.18 1.19 -15.40
N SER A 89 -0.53 0.28 -14.66
CA SER A 89 0.73 -0.36 -15.02
C SER A 89 0.45 -1.84 -15.30
N GLU A 90 0.34 -2.20 -16.56
CA GLU A 90 0.02 -3.56 -16.96
C GLU A 90 1.27 -4.47 -16.87
N GLU A 91 1.06 -5.68 -16.37
CA GLU A 91 2.05 -6.74 -16.29
C GLU A 91 1.55 -7.94 -17.09
N GLU A 92 2.33 -8.42 -18.06
CA GLU A 92 1.98 -9.63 -18.82
C GLU A 92 1.87 -10.86 -17.91
N LEU A 93 2.76 -10.95 -16.92
CA LEU A 93 2.75 -11.94 -15.86
C LEU A 93 2.96 -11.23 -14.52
N PRO A 94 2.35 -11.72 -13.43
CA PRO A 94 2.55 -11.13 -12.11
C PRO A 94 4.02 -11.12 -11.72
N LEU A 95 4.57 -9.94 -11.48
CA LEU A 95 5.99 -9.72 -11.19
C LEU A 95 6.31 -9.75 -9.68
N GLU A 96 5.35 -10.15 -8.85
CA GLU A 96 5.44 -10.02 -7.40
C GLU A 96 5.60 -8.55 -6.95
N THR A 97 5.68 -8.32 -5.64
CA THR A 97 5.73 -6.94 -5.10
C THR A 97 6.89 -6.11 -5.66
N GLY A 98 8.11 -6.64 -5.57
CA GLY A 98 9.31 -5.91 -6.00
C GLY A 98 9.35 -5.66 -7.50
N GLY A 99 9.02 -6.68 -8.30
CA GLY A 99 8.98 -6.58 -9.75
C GLY A 99 7.91 -5.60 -10.24
N GLY A 100 6.72 -5.64 -9.63
CA GLY A 100 5.65 -4.69 -9.95
C GLY A 100 6.05 -3.24 -9.67
N VAL A 101 6.72 -2.98 -8.53
CA VAL A 101 7.26 -1.65 -8.23
C VAL A 101 8.32 -1.23 -9.23
N MET A 102 9.25 -2.13 -9.58
CA MET A 102 10.28 -1.85 -10.59
C MET A 102 9.68 -1.52 -11.95
N ASN A 103 8.66 -2.25 -12.40
CA ASN A 103 7.94 -1.98 -13.64
C ASN A 103 7.25 -0.60 -13.63
N ALA A 104 6.73 -0.20 -12.48
CA ALA A 104 6.02 1.08 -12.31
C ALA A 104 6.96 2.29 -12.06
N LEU A 105 8.27 2.09 -11.81
CA LEU A 105 9.22 3.17 -11.49
C LEU A 105 9.20 4.36 -12.46
N PRO A 106 9.05 4.19 -13.79
CA PRO A 106 8.94 5.33 -14.70
C PRO A 106 7.78 6.27 -14.39
N HIS A 107 6.72 5.75 -13.77
CA HIS A 107 5.55 6.53 -13.36
C HIS A 107 5.66 7.05 -11.92
N LEU A 108 6.35 6.33 -11.03
CA LEU A 108 6.51 6.68 -9.62
C LEU A 108 7.44 7.88 -9.40
N GLY A 109 8.51 7.98 -10.19
CA GLY A 109 9.49 9.05 -10.07
C GLY A 109 10.58 8.72 -9.04
N LYS A 110 11.24 9.77 -8.51
CA LYS A 110 12.40 9.65 -7.60
C LYS A 110 12.08 10.07 -6.16
N GLU A 111 10.98 10.76 -5.97
CA GLU A 111 10.54 11.21 -4.65
C GLU A 111 9.93 10.06 -3.85
N PRO A 112 9.87 10.15 -2.53
CA PRO A 112 9.16 9.19 -1.71
C PRO A 112 7.72 8.99 -2.18
N PHE A 113 7.23 7.76 -2.14
CA PHE A 113 5.87 7.41 -2.52
C PHE A 113 5.29 6.35 -1.60
N PHE A 114 3.96 6.31 -1.50
CA PHE A 114 3.28 5.25 -0.78
C PHE A 114 3.18 3.98 -1.62
N ILE A 115 3.27 2.81 -0.96
CA ILE A 115 2.88 1.53 -1.52
C ILE A 115 1.77 0.95 -0.65
N ILE A 116 0.64 0.63 -1.27
CA ILE A 116 -0.54 0.06 -0.61
C ILE A 116 -0.80 -1.32 -1.19
N ASN A 117 -0.98 -2.33 -0.32
CA ASN A 117 -1.48 -3.62 -0.75
C ASN A 117 -2.95 -3.49 -1.16
N GLY A 118 -3.27 -3.83 -2.40
CA GLY A 118 -4.61 -3.67 -2.98
C GLY A 118 -5.69 -4.57 -2.35
N ASP A 119 -5.30 -5.44 -1.43
CA ASP A 119 -6.17 -6.36 -0.71
C ASP A 119 -6.31 -6.03 0.78
N SER A 120 -5.79 -4.89 1.21
CA SER A 120 -5.82 -4.47 2.61
C SER A 120 -6.88 -3.41 2.85
N VAL A 121 -7.61 -3.58 3.95
CA VAL A 121 -8.54 -2.57 4.48
C VAL A 121 -8.05 -2.22 5.88
N TRP A 122 -7.92 -0.92 6.13
CA TRP A 122 -7.59 -0.43 7.47
C TRP A 122 -8.61 0.62 7.91
N VAL A 123 -8.70 0.80 9.20
CA VAL A 123 -9.50 1.83 9.83
C VAL A 123 -8.54 2.73 10.60
N ASP A 124 -8.58 4.01 10.30
CA ASP A 124 -7.77 4.99 11.01
C ASP A 124 -8.25 5.12 12.48
N GLY A 125 -7.28 5.30 13.37
CA GLY A 125 -7.55 5.64 14.75
C GLY A 125 -7.72 7.16 14.94
N MET A 126 -7.19 7.70 16.03
CA MET A 126 -7.21 9.15 16.28
C MET A 126 -6.39 9.96 15.25
N LYS A 127 -5.39 9.34 14.64
CA LYS A 127 -4.59 9.91 13.55
C LYS A 127 -4.77 9.11 12.28
N ASN A 128 -4.74 9.80 11.14
CA ASN A 128 -4.73 9.14 9.85
C ASN A 128 -3.41 8.38 9.67
N THR A 129 -3.50 7.11 9.29
CA THR A 129 -2.37 6.19 9.15
C THR A 129 -1.32 6.66 8.15
N LEU A 130 -1.76 7.15 6.98
CA LEU A 130 -0.85 7.61 5.92
C LEU A 130 -0.14 8.91 6.32
N MET A 131 -0.86 9.82 6.96
CA MET A 131 -0.25 11.05 7.51
C MET A 131 0.78 10.69 8.59
N HIS A 132 0.48 9.73 9.45
CA HIS A 132 1.42 9.29 10.48
C HIS A 132 2.70 8.66 9.90
N LEU A 133 2.59 7.87 8.82
CA LEU A 133 3.77 7.38 8.09
C LEU A 133 4.59 8.53 7.51
N ALA A 134 3.95 9.51 6.85
CA ALA A 134 4.64 10.65 6.29
C ALA A 134 5.37 11.49 7.36
N GLU A 135 4.75 11.70 8.53
CA GLU A 135 5.36 12.40 9.67
C GLU A 135 6.61 11.71 10.21
N LYS A 136 6.68 10.38 10.08
CA LYS A 136 7.82 9.57 10.57
C LYS A 136 8.89 9.33 9.53
N TRP A 137 8.61 9.63 8.27
CA TRP A 137 9.56 9.44 7.19
C TRP A 137 10.78 10.37 7.31
N ASN A 138 11.96 9.82 7.10
CA ASN A 138 13.21 10.58 7.02
C ASN A 138 14.10 10.01 5.91
N SER A 139 14.14 10.70 4.78
CA SER A 139 14.89 10.29 3.59
C SER A 139 16.42 10.20 3.79
N ASN A 140 16.98 10.82 4.83
CA ASN A 140 18.39 10.72 5.13
C ASN A 140 18.77 9.45 5.90
N HIS A 141 17.78 8.75 6.47
CA HIS A 141 17.99 7.61 7.35
C HIS A 141 17.18 6.38 7.00
N MET A 142 16.25 6.49 6.06
CA MET A 142 15.30 5.41 5.72
C MET A 142 15.25 5.18 4.22
N ASP A 143 15.42 3.92 3.81
CA ASP A 143 15.13 3.47 2.45
C ASP A 143 13.65 3.06 2.31
N ALA A 144 13.04 2.59 3.40
CA ALA A 144 11.62 2.23 3.47
C ALA A 144 11.10 2.37 4.90
N LEU A 145 9.82 2.74 5.03
CA LEU A 145 9.10 2.78 6.29
C LEU A 145 7.84 1.91 6.18
N LEU A 146 7.67 0.96 7.10
CA LEU A 146 6.56 0.00 7.06
C LEU A 146 5.56 0.24 8.20
N MET A 147 4.27 0.14 7.88
CA MET A 147 3.23 -0.05 8.88
C MET A 147 3.17 -1.53 9.24
N LEU A 148 3.35 -1.84 10.52
CA LEU A 148 3.37 -3.21 11.03
C LEU A 148 2.24 -3.46 12.04
N THR A 149 1.74 -4.69 12.05
CA THR A 149 0.87 -5.19 13.11
C THR A 149 1.66 -6.21 13.95
N PRO A 150 1.73 -6.04 15.28
CA PRO A 150 2.34 -7.05 16.14
C PRO A 150 1.61 -8.40 16.02
N THR A 151 2.36 -9.51 15.90
CA THR A 151 1.77 -10.85 15.75
C THR A 151 0.83 -11.22 16.91
N VAL A 152 1.12 -10.74 18.12
CA VAL A 152 0.26 -10.95 19.31
C VAL A 152 -1.10 -10.27 19.23
N LYS A 153 -1.30 -9.34 18.29
CA LYS A 153 -2.57 -8.64 18.04
C LYS A 153 -3.26 -9.11 16.76
N ALA A 154 -2.60 -9.97 16.00
CA ALA A 154 -3.13 -10.47 14.73
C ALA A 154 -4.08 -11.64 15.00
N GLU A 155 -5.36 -11.47 14.71
CA GLU A 155 -6.35 -12.54 14.80
C GLU A 155 -6.22 -13.49 13.60
N ASN A 156 -6.42 -14.80 13.83
CA ASN A 156 -6.33 -15.85 12.81
C ASN A 156 -4.98 -15.87 12.05
N PHE A 157 -3.89 -15.54 12.75
CA PHE A 157 -2.54 -15.57 12.20
C PHE A 157 -1.68 -16.54 13.00
N ASP A 158 -1.37 -17.70 12.41
CA ASP A 158 -0.56 -18.75 13.03
C ASP A 158 0.95 -18.65 12.69
N GLY A 159 1.34 -17.58 11.98
CA GLY A 159 2.71 -17.37 11.53
C GLY A 159 3.60 -16.73 12.59
N PHE A 160 4.90 -16.82 12.37
CA PHE A 160 5.90 -16.17 13.23
C PHE A 160 6.12 -14.68 12.92
N GLY A 161 5.45 -14.15 11.87
CA GLY A 161 5.67 -12.80 11.34
C GLY A 161 6.85 -12.71 10.38
N ASP A 162 6.92 -11.62 9.62
CA ASP A 162 7.90 -11.43 8.55
C ASP A 162 9.15 -10.70 9.01
N PHE A 163 9.05 -9.92 10.08
CA PHE A 163 10.12 -9.04 10.55
C PHE A 163 10.36 -9.17 12.05
N PHE A 164 11.60 -8.92 12.43
CA PHE A 164 11.99 -8.51 13.78
C PHE A 164 12.21 -7.01 13.79
N MET A 165 11.82 -6.34 14.87
CA MET A 165 12.06 -4.93 15.09
C MET A 165 12.93 -4.76 16.34
N ASN A 166 14.04 -4.02 16.24
CA ASN A 166 14.88 -3.70 17.39
C ASN A 166 14.30 -2.51 18.19
N GLN A 167 15.01 -2.10 19.24
CA GLN A 167 14.58 -1.00 20.12
C GLN A 167 14.54 0.36 19.40
N ASP A 168 15.34 0.53 18.33
CA ASP A 168 15.42 1.75 17.52
C ASP A 168 14.38 1.77 16.40
N GLY A 169 13.53 0.72 16.29
CA GLY A 169 12.55 0.59 15.24
C GLY A 169 13.10 0.06 13.91
N ILE A 170 14.37 -0.34 13.86
CA ILE A 170 14.98 -0.89 12.65
C ILE A 170 14.51 -2.33 12.46
N LEU A 171 14.09 -2.62 11.23
CA LEU A 171 13.57 -3.91 10.84
C LEU A 171 14.65 -4.83 10.27
N SER A 172 14.59 -6.09 10.64
CA SER A 172 15.32 -7.16 9.98
C SER A 172 14.36 -8.25 9.54
N ARG A 173 14.54 -8.75 8.30
CA ARG A 173 13.71 -9.82 7.80
C ARG A 173 13.95 -11.11 8.58
N ARG A 174 12.89 -11.77 9.00
CA ARG A 174 12.99 -13.09 9.60
C ARG A 174 13.50 -14.06 8.54
N LYS A 175 14.62 -14.74 8.81
CA LYS A 175 15.09 -15.83 7.94
C LYS A 175 14.14 -17.01 8.12
N GLU A 176 13.68 -17.59 7.01
CA GLU A 176 13.01 -18.89 7.08
C GLU A 176 13.92 -19.87 7.80
N LYS A 177 13.40 -20.58 8.77
CA LYS A 177 14.10 -21.75 9.29
C LYS A 177 14.13 -22.77 8.14
N MET A 178 15.33 -22.99 7.57
CA MET A 178 15.58 -24.15 6.75
C MET A 178 15.31 -25.43 7.54
#